data_662abad7c5686ad61452658543239789
#
_entry.id   662abad7c5686ad61452658543239789
#
_cell.length_a   1.000
_cell.length_b   1.000
_cell.length_c   1.000
_cell.angle_alpha   90.00
_cell.angle_beta   90.00
_cell.angle_gamma   90.00
#
_symmetry.space_group_name_H-M   'P 1'
#
loop_
_entity.id
_entity.type
_entity.pdbx_description
1 polymer ?
#
loop_
_entity_poly.entity_id
_entity_poly.type
_entity_poly.pdbx_seq_one_letter_code
_entity_poly.pdbx_strand_id
1 'polypeptide(L)'
;MQMKKKIIAVFGILLLLFVLIVGIQIEKRHSQNKIKTFTAFFSVLGEPRDEENEIKKLIAQKTGASCEEIWLTGQTADTAIASYIASGKYPDFISGDAELLKAGALIPIDEYWDDYPNIKNYMSEKEWELFRQEDGHIYWIPQFGVAKGESSDVIHEGEAFWIQTRVLKWAGYPQIHTVREYFELLEDYYNANPVAENGQPNIPFTILCDDWRFFCLENPPQFLDGYPNDGCCIVDPVRKKVIDYNMSLTAKRYFRLLNQEYRKGMIDPESFVQTYEEYLEKLSTGCVLGMVDQWWQFAYNINDSLESVDIEGCNYVPLPI
;
A
#
# COMPACT_ATOMS: atom_id res chain seq x y z
N MET A 1 -1.19 54.39 59.08
CA MET A 1 -1.70 54.61 57.68
C MET A 1 -0.74 54.18 56.59
N GLN A 2 0.60 54.39 56.75
CA GLN A 2 1.61 53.96 55.73
C GLN A 2 1.74 52.45 55.53
N MET A 3 1.60 51.63 56.60
CA MET A 3 1.74 50.18 56.53
C MET A 3 0.59 49.50 55.74
N LYS A 4 -0.66 50.01 55.89
CA LYS A 4 -1.80 49.53 55.09
C LYS A 4 -1.66 49.83 53.60
N LYS A 5 -1.07 51.00 53.24
CA LYS A 5 -0.82 51.35 51.83
C LYS A 5 0.25 50.45 51.19
N LYS A 6 1.29 50.06 51.95
CA LYS A 6 2.33 49.13 51.47
C LYS A 6 1.79 47.71 51.27
N ILE A 7 0.90 47.23 52.14
CA ILE A 7 0.26 45.91 51.99
C ILE A 7 -0.65 45.88 50.77
N ILE A 8 -1.43 46.92 50.53
CA ILE A 8 -2.31 47.03 49.34
C ILE A 8 -1.48 47.06 48.04
N ALA A 9 -0.34 47.80 48.04
CA ALA A 9 0.55 47.85 46.88
C ALA A 9 1.19 46.46 46.56
N VAL A 10 1.64 45.73 47.60
CA VAL A 10 2.19 44.38 47.43
C VAL A 10 1.14 43.41 46.91
N PHE A 11 -0.09 43.48 47.46
CA PHE A 11 -1.19 42.63 46.97
C PHE A 11 -1.58 42.94 45.53
N GLY A 12 -1.55 44.22 45.13
CA GLY A 12 -1.77 44.63 43.74
C GLY A 12 -0.71 44.11 42.76
N ILE A 13 0.56 44.13 43.19
CA ILE A 13 1.68 43.58 42.39
C ILE A 13 1.56 42.05 42.25
N LEU A 14 1.23 41.34 43.33
CA LEU A 14 1.03 39.89 43.32
C LEU A 14 -0.16 39.47 42.40
N LEU A 15 -1.24 40.25 42.43
CA LEU A 15 -2.41 40.01 41.57
C LEU A 15 -2.05 40.25 40.12
N LEU A 16 -1.30 41.29 39.79
CA LEU A 16 -0.81 41.56 38.45
C LEU A 16 0.12 40.45 37.94
N LEU A 17 1.04 39.95 38.75
CA LEU A 17 1.92 38.84 38.42
C LEU A 17 1.12 37.56 38.19
N PHE A 18 0.11 37.27 38.99
CA PHE A 18 -0.76 36.13 38.84
C PHE A 18 -1.56 36.18 37.51
N VAL A 19 -2.12 37.35 37.19
CA VAL A 19 -2.84 37.57 35.91
C VAL A 19 -1.88 37.41 34.73
N LEU A 20 -0.65 37.88 34.84
CA LEU A 20 0.37 37.74 33.79
C LEU A 20 0.78 36.28 33.58
N ILE A 21 0.96 35.52 34.67
CA ILE A 21 1.30 34.09 34.63
C ILE A 21 0.14 33.28 34.04
N VAL A 22 -1.11 33.57 34.43
CA VAL A 22 -2.29 32.92 33.89
C VAL A 22 -2.46 33.30 32.42
N GLY A 23 -2.23 34.55 32.00
CA GLY A 23 -2.22 34.98 30.61
C GLY A 23 -1.20 34.23 29.78
N ILE A 24 0.04 34.11 30.24
CA ILE A 24 1.10 33.36 29.57
C ILE A 24 0.75 31.86 29.47
N GLN A 25 0.13 31.28 30.53
CA GLN A 25 -0.30 29.86 30.46
C GLN A 25 -1.47 29.65 29.49
N ILE A 26 -2.40 30.60 29.41
CA ILE A 26 -3.50 30.55 28.45
C ILE A 26 -2.97 30.69 27.02
N GLU A 27 -2.02 31.62 26.79
CA GLU A 27 -1.39 31.83 25.50
C GLU A 27 -0.54 30.61 25.06
N LYS A 28 0.23 30.01 25.98
CA LYS A 28 0.91 28.74 25.75
C LYS A 28 -0.05 27.59 25.44
N ARG A 29 -1.18 27.46 26.14
CA ARG A 29 -2.23 26.49 25.82
C ARG A 29 -2.88 26.74 24.47
N HIS A 30 -3.12 27.99 24.11
CA HIS A 30 -3.69 28.36 22.80
C HIS A 30 -2.69 28.11 21.67
N SER A 31 -1.40 28.38 21.90
CA SER A 31 -0.32 28.08 20.95
C SER A 31 -0.07 26.57 20.80
N GLN A 32 -0.28 25.78 21.86
CA GLN A 32 -0.18 24.32 21.80
C GLN A 32 -1.39 23.66 21.13
N ASN A 33 -2.53 24.34 21.00
CA ASN A 33 -3.75 23.81 20.39
C ASN A 33 -3.92 24.21 18.91
N LYS A 34 -2.94 24.87 18.30
CA LYS A 34 -3.00 25.18 16.87
C LYS A 34 -2.48 23.99 16.09
N ILE A 35 -3.39 23.23 15.47
CA ILE A 35 -3.05 22.15 14.53
C ILE A 35 -2.20 22.75 13.41
N LYS A 36 -0.99 22.19 13.20
CA LYS A 36 -0.11 22.56 12.10
C LYS A 36 -0.50 21.76 10.86
N THR A 37 -0.68 22.42 9.74
CA THR A 37 -0.89 21.73 8.47
C THR A 37 0.42 21.60 7.72
N PHE A 38 0.65 20.43 7.13
CA PHE A 38 1.74 20.14 6.23
C PHE A 38 1.19 19.47 4.96
N THR A 39 1.88 19.61 3.87
CA THR A 39 1.52 19.02 2.58
C THR A 39 2.30 17.72 2.33
N ALA A 40 1.65 16.70 1.77
CA ALA A 40 2.31 15.46 1.39
C ALA A 40 1.87 15.00 -0.01
N PHE A 41 2.83 14.72 -0.88
CA PHE A 41 2.58 14.13 -2.19
C PHE A 41 2.81 12.62 -2.16
N PHE A 42 1.79 11.90 -2.62
CA PHE A 42 1.80 10.46 -2.80
C PHE A 42 1.87 10.14 -4.29
N SER A 43 2.93 9.46 -4.71
CA SER A 43 3.19 9.13 -6.13
C SER A 43 2.38 7.93 -6.62
N VAL A 44 1.22 7.70 -6.06
CA VAL A 44 0.26 6.64 -6.42
C VAL A 44 -1.13 7.23 -6.61
N LEU A 45 -1.95 6.59 -7.42
CA LEU A 45 -3.35 6.99 -7.60
C LEU A 45 -4.11 6.90 -6.28
N GLY A 46 -4.93 7.89 -6.02
CA GLY A 46 -5.74 7.97 -4.81
C GLY A 46 -6.49 9.28 -4.72
N GLU A 47 -7.25 9.43 -3.65
CA GLU A 47 -8.02 10.64 -3.37
C GLU A 47 -7.76 11.14 -1.94
N PRO A 48 -7.73 12.47 -1.73
CA PRO A 48 -7.63 13.04 -0.40
C PRO A 48 -8.78 12.58 0.49
N ARG A 49 -8.48 12.27 1.73
CA ARG A 49 -9.53 11.96 2.72
C ARG A 49 -10.32 13.23 3.04
N ASP A 50 -11.64 13.03 3.20
CA ASP A 50 -12.55 14.10 3.60
C ASP A 50 -12.04 14.78 4.88
N GLU A 51 -12.07 16.12 4.91
CA GLU A 51 -11.69 16.90 6.09
C GLU A 51 -12.61 16.63 7.29
N GLU A 52 -13.84 16.15 7.05
CA GLU A 52 -14.79 15.75 8.09
C GLU A 52 -14.53 14.33 8.62
N ASN A 53 -13.57 13.58 8.05
CA ASN A 53 -13.21 12.25 8.51
C ASN A 53 -12.79 12.26 9.98
N GLU A 54 -13.50 11.49 10.81
CA GLU A 54 -13.30 11.50 12.26
C GLU A 54 -11.92 10.98 12.69
N ILE A 55 -11.35 10.03 11.93
CA ILE A 55 -10.02 9.49 12.19
C ILE A 55 -8.95 10.53 11.88
N LYS A 56 -9.06 11.24 10.75
CA LYS A 56 -8.17 12.36 10.39
C LYS A 56 -8.19 13.43 11.48
N LYS A 57 -9.38 13.82 11.94
CA LYS A 57 -9.55 14.77 13.05
C LYS A 57 -8.95 14.28 14.36
N LEU A 58 -9.14 13.01 14.69
CA LEU A 58 -8.58 12.42 15.92
C LEU A 58 -7.05 12.38 15.88
N ILE A 59 -6.46 12.04 14.74
CA ILE A 59 -5.01 12.07 14.54
C ILE A 59 -4.50 13.50 14.71
N ALA A 60 -5.14 14.47 14.04
CA ALA A 60 -4.76 15.88 14.16
C ALA A 60 -4.83 16.40 15.59
N GLN A 61 -5.86 16.03 16.35
CA GLN A 61 -6.00 16.39 17.76
C GLN A 61 -4.90 15.77 18.64
N LYS A 62 -4.54 14.50 18.37
CA LYS A 62 -3.54 13.77 19.17
C LYS A 62 -2.11 14.20 18.86
N THR A 63 -1.82 14.53 17.61
CA THR A 63 -0.47 14.86 17.13
C THR A 63 -0.21 16.36 17.09
N GLY A 64 -1.25 17.18 17.02
CA GLY A 64 -1.15 18.62 16.78
C GLY A 64 -0.81 18.95 15.31
N ALA A 65 -0.93 17.98 14.40
CA ALA A 65 -0.61 18.14 12.99
C ALA A 65 -1.68 17.51 12.08
N SER A 66 -1.94 18.11 10.92
CA SER A 66 -2.85 17.62 9.89
C SER A 66 -2.15 17.60 8.54
N CYS A 67 -2.44 16.61 7.72
CA CYS A 67 -1.89 16.45 6.39
C CYS A 67 -2.88 16.98 5.34
N GLU A 68 -2.39 17.84 4.46
CA GLU A 68 -3.01 18.14 3.18
C GLU A 68 -2.45 17.18 2.15
N GLU A 69 -3.27 16.22 1.74
CA GLU A 69 -2.86 15.11 0.88
C GLU A 69 -2.93 15.54 -0.59
N ILE A 70 -1.86 15.29 -1.34
CA ILE A 70 -1.77 15.52 -2.77
C ILE A 70 -1.52 14.15 -3.42
N TRP A 71 -2.50 13.63 -4.14
CA TRP A 71 -2.42 12.34 -4.80
C TRP A 71 -2.11 12.48 -6.28
N LEU A 72 -1.50 11.44 -6.85
CA LEU A 72 -1.23 11.37 -8.28
C LEU A 72 -2.55 11.32 -9.06
N THR A 73 -2.71 12.21 -10.04
CA THR A 73 -3.90 12.27 -10.90
C THR A 73 -3.51 12.59 -12.33
N GLY A 74 -4.04 11.85 -13.30
CA GLY A 74 -3.97 12.17 -14.73
C GLY A 74 -2.58 12.20 -15.37
N GLN A 75 -1.55 11.71 -14.67
CA GLN A 75 -0.17 11.64 -15.16
C GLN A 75 0.60 10.51 -14.45
N THR A 76 1.78 10.17 -14.96
CA THR A 76 2.67 9.21 -14.31
C THR A 76 3.42 9.84 -13.12
N ALA A 77 3.88 9.01 -12.19
CA ALA A 77 4.69 9.43 -11.05
C ALA A 77 5.95 10.19 -11.50
N ASP A 78 6.65 9.69 -12.51
CA ASP A 78 7.86 10.32 -13.07
C ASP A 78 7.57 11.72 -13.62
N THR A 79 6.43 11.90 -14.31
CA THR A 79 6.01 13.20 -14.83
C THR A 79 5.73 14.19 -13.71
N ALA A 80 5.05 13.74 -12.65
CA ALA A 80 4.76 14.59 -11.49
C ALA A 80 6.05 15.01 -10.77
N ILE A 81 6.97 14.06 -10.52
CA ILE A 81 8.25 14.32 -9.88
C ILE A 81 9.10 15.28 -10.72
N ALA A 82 9.19 15.06 -12.04
CA ALA A 82 9.87 15.97 -12.95
C ALA A 82 9.31 17.40 -12.90
N SER A 83 7.98 17.53 -12.74
CA SER A 83 7.32 18.83 -12.61
C SER A 83 7.67 19.54 -11.29
N TYR A 84 7.75 18.82 -10.18
CA TYR A 84 8.24 19.36 -8.91
C TYR A 84 9.69 19.84 -9.03
N ILE A 85 10.57 19.02 -9.61
CA ILE A 85 11.98 19.38 -9.83
C ILE A 85 12.10 20.62 -10.71
N ALA A 86 11.38 20.68 -11.83
CA ALA A 86 11.40 21.83 -12.75
C ALA A 86 10.89 23.11 -12.12
N SER A 87 9.89 23.04 -11.25
CA SER A 87 9.33 24.19 -10.56
C SER A 87 10.14 24.66 -9.36
N GLY A 88 10.97 23.79 -8.77
CA GLY A 88 11.66 24.02 -7.50
C GLY A 88 10.72 24.25 -6.31
N LYS A 89 9.44 23.86 -6.43
CA LYS A 89 8.45 23.96 -5.36
C LYS A 89 8.02 22.57 -4.96
N TYR A 90 8.31 22.22 -3.73
CA TYR A 90 8.06 20.88 -3.19
C TYR A 90 7.02 20.94 -2.07
N PRO A 91 6.21 19.89 -1.89
CA PRO A 91 5.43 19.71 -0.65
C PRO A 91 6.38 19.45 0.53
N ASP A 92 5.87 19.51 1.75
CA ASP A 92 6.65 19.25 2.96
C ASP A 92 7.13 17.79 3.03
N PHE A 93 6.33 16.85 2.51
CA PHE A 93 6.67 15.44 2.34
C PHE A 93 6.41 15.01 0.90
N ILE A 94 7.29 14.17 0.39
CA ILE A 94 7.20 13.62 -0.96
C ILE A 94 7.71 12.18 -0.96
N SER A 95 7.10 11.30 -1.75
CA SER A 95 7.60 9.93 -1.93
C SER A 95 9.08 9.96 -2.35
N GLY A 96 9.91 9.15 -1.68
CA GLY A 96 11.36 9.11 -1.95
C GLY A 96 11.65 8.68 -3.38
N ASP A 97 12.55 9.42 -4.05
CA ASP A 97 12.95 9.19 -5.43
C ASP A 97 14.40 9.63 -5.67
N ALA A 98 15.14 8.88 -6.49
CA ALA A 98 16.54 9.16 -6.77
C ALA A 98 16.76 10.48 -7.51
N GLU A 99 15.85 10.89 -8.38
CA GLU A 99 15.95 12.16 -9.10
C GLU A 99 15.73 13.36 -8.19
N LEU A 100 14.83 13.23 -7.18
CA LEU A 100 14.67 14.24 -6.13
C LEU A 100 15.94 14.41 -5.30
N LEU A 101 16.61 13.30 -4.97
CA LEU A 101 17.90 13.36 -4.27
C LEU A 101 18.97 14.06 -5.11
N LYS A 102 19.11 13.68 -6.39
CA LYS A 102 20.05 14.34 -7.32
C LYS A 102 19.76 15.82 -7.51
N ALA A 103 18.49 16.20 -7.50
CA ALA A 103 18.07 17.60 -7.60
C ALA A 103 18.29 18.40 -6.30
N GLY A 104 18.73 17.78 -5.22
CA GLY A 104 18.91 18.43 -3.91
C GLY A 104 17.57 18.86 -3.29
N ALA A 105 16.47 18.17 -3.61
CA ALA A 105 15.13 18.47 -3.13
C ALA A 105 14.84 17.88 -1.75
N LEU A 106 15.62 16.90 -1.30
CA LEU A 106 15.47 16.20 -0.05
C LEU A 106 16.45 16.73 1.01
N ILE A 107 15.99 16.77 2.25
CA ILE A 107 16.85 17.13 3.40
C ILE A 107 17.36 15.86 4.11
N PRO A 108 18.60 15.87 4.64
CA PRO A 108 19.10 14.76 5.43
C PRO A 108 18.39 14.68 6.77
N ILE A 109 17.58 13.64 6.98
CA ILE A 109 16.76 13.48 8.20
C ILE A 109 17.60 13.12 9.42
N ASP A 110 18.74 12.50 9.24
CA ASP A 110 19.68 12.11 10.30
C ASP A 110 20.34 13.30 11.00
N GLU A 111 20.38 14.48 10.41
CA GLU A 111 20.83 15.70 11.05
C GLU A 111 19.88 16.22 12.14
N TYR A 112 18.61 15.77 12.12
CA TYR A 112 17.57 16.23 13.03
C TYR A 112 17.20 15.20 14.12
N TRP A 113 17.83 14.03 14.12
CA TRP A 113 17.42 12.91 14.99
C TRP A 113 17.52 13.19 16.49
N ASP A 114 18.43 14.05 16.91
CA ASP A 114 18.58 14.38 18.33
C ASP A 114 17.39 15.22 18.83
N ASP A 115 16.80 16.04 17.96
CA ASP A 115 15.59 16.81 18.25
C ASP A 115 14.31 15.96 18.09
N TYR A 116 14.37 14.88 17.31
CA TYR A 116 13.22 14.02 17.00
C TYR A 116 13.52 12.53 17.27
N PRO A 117 13.67 12.13 18.54
CA PRO A 117 14.06 10.76 18.91
C PRO A 117 13.07 9.69 18.43
N ASN A 118 11.80 10.04 18.19
CA ASN A 118 10.82 9.11 17.65
C ASN A 118 11.17 8.65 16.23
N ILE A 119 11.79 9.52 15.42
CA ILE A 119 12.27 9.15 14.08
C ILE A 119 13.48 8.22 14.23
N LYS A 120 14.47 8.63 15.00
CA LYS A 120 15.68 7.83 15.25
C LYS A 120 15.38 6.42 15.76
N ASN A 121 14.44 6.31 16.69
CA ASN A 121 14.05 5.04 17.31
C ASN A 121 13.02 4.24 16.49
N TYR A 122 12.67 4.70 15.29
CA TYR A 122 11.74 3.98 14.42
C TYR A 122 12.31 2.64 13.96
N MET A 123 13.61 2.61 13.67
CA MET A 123 14.38 1.42 13.30
C MET A 123 15.66 1.34 14.16
N SER A 124 16.30 0.16 14.14
CA SER A 124 17.62 -0.03 14.71
C SER A 124 18.69 0.69 13.88
N GLU A 125 19.84 0.98 14.49
CA GLU A 125 20.98 1.58 13.78
C GLU A 125 21.42 0.76 12.56
N LYS A 126 21.40 -0.59 12.69
CA LYS A 126 21.74 -1.50 11.60
C LYS A 126 20.76 -1.41 10.42
N GLU A 127 19.48 -1.22 10.69
CA GLU A 127 18.47 -1.05 9.65
C GLU A 127 18.61 0.31 8.98
N TRP A 128 18.87 1.38 9.75
CA TRP A 128 19.12 2.70 9.19
C TRP A 128 20.33 2.73 8.26
N GLU A 129 21.39 1.98 8.55
CA GLU A 129 22.59 1.89 7.66
C GLU A 129 22.24 1.39 6.26
N LEU A 130 21.16 0.60 6.07
CA LEU A 130 20.73 0.15 4.74
C LEU A 130 20.20 1.29 3.86
N PHE A 131 19.80 2.41 4.47
CA PHE A 131 19.24 3.58 3.77
C PHE A 131 20.24 4.73 3.65
N ARG A 132 21.44 4.56 4.21
CA ARG A 132 22.49 5.58 4.13
C ARG A 132 23.00 5.70 2.69
N GLN A 133 22.99 6.92 2.17
CA GLN A 133 23.47 7.22 0.85
C GLN A 133 25.00 7.36 0.81
N GLU A 134 25.58 7.49 -0.39
CA GLU A 134 27.03 7.59 -0.58
C GLU A 134 27.68 8.80 0.11
N ASP A 135 26.91 9.86 0.32
CA ASP A 135 27.34 11.07 1.03
C ASP A 135 27.34 10.91 2.57
N GLY A 136 26.89 9.76 3.06
CA GLY A 136 26.85 9.44 4.49
C GLY A 136 25.54 9.85 5.18
N HIS A 137 24.54 10.37 4.47
CA HIS A 137 23.28 10.84 5.02
C HIS A 137 22.10 9.93 4.68
N ILE A 138 20.98 10.09 5.40
CA ILE A 138 19.72 9.40 5.21
C ILE A 138 18.62 10.42 4.89
N TYR A 139 17.89 10.20 3.79
CA TYR A 139 16.95 11.18 3.23
C TYR A 139 15.50 10.74 3.26
N TRP A 140 15.20 9.46 3.50
CA TRP A 140 13.84 8.94 3.55
C TRP A 140 13.65 7.90 4.63
N ILE A 141 12.40 7.78 5.03
CA ILE A 141 11.93 6.78 5.99
C ILE A 141 11.21 5.70 5.17
N PRO A 142 11.66 4.45 5.19
CA PRO A 142 11.00 3.39 4.44
C PRO A 142 9.60 3.10 5.00
N GLN A 143 8.66 2.83 4.12
CA GLN A 143 7.30 2.45 4.47
C GLN A 143 7.12 0.95 4.54
N PHE A 144 7.70 0.24 3.56
CA PHE A 144 7.57 -1.20 3.35
C PHE A 144 8.89 -1.92 3.56
N GLY A 145 8.81 -3.23 3.77
CA GLY A 145 9.99 -4.08 3.88
C GLY A 145 10.77 -3.95 5.19
N VAL A 146 10.25 -3.19 6.14
CA VAL A 146 10.85 -3.06 7.47
C VAL A 146 10.08 -3.93 8.44
N ALA A 147 10.61 -5.13 8.72
CA ALA A 147 10.11 -5.96 9.80
C ALA A 147 10.43 -5.29 11.15
N LYS A 148 9.41 -4.82 11.84
CA LYS A 148 9.57 -4.36 13.22
C LYS A 148 9.45 -5.56 14.14
N GLY A 149 10.53 -5.84 14.86
CA GLY A 149 10.58 -6.90 15.86
C GLY A 149 11.27 -8.16 15.36
N GLU A 150 11.21 -9.20 16.19
CA GLU A 150 11.89 -10.49 15.96
C GLU A 150 11.08 -11.45 15.09
N SER A 151 9.87 -11.09 14.68
CA SER A 151 9.04 -11.96 13.86
C SER A 151 9.50 -11.91 12.42
N SER A 152 10.03 -13.04 11.98
CA SER A 152 10.32 -13.32 10.57
C SER A 152 9.18 -14.10 9.91
N ASP A 153 7.97 -13.98 10.42
CA ASP A 153 6.81 -14.62 9.81
C ASP A 153 6.65 -14.02 8.41
N VAL A 154 6.96 -14.83 7.42
CA VAL A 154 6.74 -14.49 6.03
C VAL A 154 5.25 -14.54 5.79
N ILE A 155 4.63 -13.39 5.86
CA ILE A 155 3.23 -13.23 5.46
C ILE A 155 3.25 -12.97 3.96
N HIS A 156 2.65 -13.85 3.19
CA HIS A 156 2.48 -13.65 1.73
C HIS A 156 1.48 -12.53 1.40
N GLU A 157 1.14 -11.71 2.36
CA GLU A 157 0.20 -10.57 2.27
C GLU A 157 -1.08 -10.87 1.49
N GLY A 158 -1.48 -12.15 1.48
CA GLY A 158 -2.68 -12.62 0.80
C GLY A 158 -2.52 -12.77 -0.71
N GLU A 159 -1.29 -12.82 -1.27
CA GLU A 159 -1.12 -13.20 -2.67
C GLU A 159 -1.36 -14.69 -2.86
N ALA A 160 -2.24 -15.00 -3.79
CA ALA A 160 -2.63 -16.36 -4.07
C ALA A 160 -3.28 -16.48 -5.46
N PHE A 161 -3.45 -17.73 -5.89
CA PHE A 161 -4.45 -18.06 -6.90
C PHE A 161 -5.81 -18.12 -6.21
N TRP A 162 -6.67 -17.17 -6.54
CA TRP A 162 -8.02 -17.05 -6.00
C TRP A 162 -9.01 -17.74 -6.90
N ILE A 163 -10.01 -18.39 -6.32
CA ILE A 163 -11.06 -19.08 -7.06
C ILE A 163 -12.41 -18.84 -6.38
N GLN A 164 -13.47 -18.75 -7.19
CA GLN A 164 -14.82 -18.64 -6.66
C GLN A 164 -15.25 -19.93 -5.95
N THR A 165 -15.92 -19.80 -4.81
CA THR A 165 -16.38 -20.95 -4.02
C THR A 165 -17.36 -21.83 -4.77
N ARG A 166 -18.15 -21.27 -5.71
CA ARG A 166 -19.07 -22.06 -6.58
C ARG A 166 -18.32 -23.06 -7.47
N VAL A 167 -17.12 -22.73 -7.93
CA VAL A 167 -16.27 -23.62 -8.74
C VAL A 167 -15.84 -24.82 -7.91
N LEU A 168 -15.36 -24.55 -6.68
CA LEU A 168 -14.95 -25.63 -5.76
C LEU A 168 -16.14 -26.50 -5.34
N LYS A 169 -17.31 -25.88 -5.06
CA LYS A 169 -18.53 -26.59 -4.69
C LYS A 169 -18.99 -27.52 -5.81
N TRP A 170 -18.98 -27.04 -7.06
CA TRP A 170 -19.34 -27.82 -8.25
C TRP A 170 -18.46 -29.06 -8.41
N ALA A 171 -17.14 -28.92 -8.18
CA ALA A 171 -16.18 -30.02 -8.30
C ALA A 171 -16.07 -30.92 -7.04
N GLY A 172 -16.84 -30.62 -5.98
CA GLY A 172 -16.79 -31.40 -4.74
C GLY A 172 -15.57 -31.12 -3.86
N TYR A 173 -15.02 -29.91 -3.93
CA TYR A 173 -13.86 -29.44 -3.15
C TYR A 173 -12.59 -30.28 -3.36
N PRO A 174 -12.09 -30.38 -4.59
CA PRO A 174 -10.86 -31.13 -4.86
C PRO A 174 -9.65 -30.49 -4.17
N GLN A 175 -8.63 -31.29 -3.92
CA GLN A 175 -7.31 -30.78 -3.52
C GLN A 175 -6.57 -30.30 -4.77
N ILE A 176 -6.15 -29.04 -4.75
CA ILE A 176 -5.41 -28.40 -5.84
C ILE A 176 -4.02 -28.07 -5.33
N HIS A 177 -2.99 -28.56 -5.99
CA HIS A 177 -1.59 -28.43 -5.58
C HIS A 177 -0.70 -27.78 -6.61
N THR A 178 -1.23 -27.54 -7.82
CA THR A 178 -0.45 -26.95 -8.91
C THR A 178 -1.29 -25.96 -9.72
N VAL A 179 -0.63 -24.98 -10.31
CA VAL A 179 -1.27 -24.01 -11.21
C VAL A 179 -1.91 -24.73 -12.41
N ARG A 180 -1.38 -25.87 -12.83
CA ARG A 180 -2.00 -26.69 -13.89
C ARG A 180 -3.35 -27.25 -13.47
N GLU A 181 -3.43 -27.91 -12.29
CA GLU A 181 -4.69 -28.44 -11.75
C GLU A 181 -5.71 -27.32 -11.52
N TYR A 182 -5.25 -26.13 -11.17
CA TYR A 182 -6.09 -24.94 -11.04
C TYR A 182 -6.74 -24.57 -12.37
N PHE A 183 -5.96 -24.49 -13.47
CA PHE A 183 -6.52 -24.18 -14.79
C PHE A 183 -7.37 -25.31 -15.34
N GLU A 184 -7.03 -26.58 -15.10
CA GLU A 184 -7.86 -27.73 -15.47
C GLU A 184 -9.24 -27.65 -14.80
N LEU A 185 -9.30 -27.29 -13.52
CA LEU A 185 -10.57 -27.09 -12.81
C LEU A 185 -11.38 -25.92 -13.39
N LEU A 186 -10.73 -24.79 -13.67
CA LEU A 186 -11.40 -23.64 -14.29
C LEU A 186 -11.94 -23.97 -15.68
N GLU A 187 -11.18 -24.71 -16.50
CA GLU A 187 -11.56 -25.15 -17.84
C GLU A 187 -12.78 -26.09 -17.79
N ASP A 188 -12.76 -27.06 -16.88
CA ASP A 188 -13.87 -28.01 -16.70
C ASP A 188 -15.14 -27.29 -16.26
N TYR A 189 -15.03 -26.38 -15.28
CA TYR A 189 -16.17 -25.60 -14.83
C TYR A 189 -16.72 -24.68 -15.92
N TYR A 190 -15.85 -23.94 -16.62
CA TYR A 190 -16.23 -23.01 -17.68
C TYR A 190 -16.91 -23.72 -18.84
N ASN A 191 -16.40 -24.88 -19.25
CA ASN A 191 -17.02 -25.68 -20.34
C ASN A 191 -18.41 -26.17 -19.98
N ALA A 192 -18.65 -26.48 -18.70
CA ALA A 192 -19.98 -26.89 -18.20
C ALA A 192 -20.90 -25.68 -17.93
N ASN A 193 -20.34 -24.53 -17.59
CA ASN A 193 -21.06 -23.33 -17.16
C ASN A 193 -20.47 -22.08 -17.84
N PRO A 194 -20.63 -21.91 -19.17
CA PRO A 194 -20.06 -20.76 -19.87
C PRO A 194 -20.76 -19.43 -19.55
N VAL A 195 -21.95 -19.50 -18.95
CA VAL A 195 -22.78 -18.35 -18.57
C VAL A 195 -23.10 -18.45 -17.08
N ALA A 196 -23.00 -17.35 -16.35
CA ALA A 196 -23.37 -17.27 -14.96
C ALA A 196 -24.89 -17.21 -14.74
N GLU A 197 -25.35 -17.38 -13.49
CA GLU A 197 -26.78 -17.39 -13.12
C GLU A 197 -27.50 -16.10 -13.52
N ASN A 198 -26.79 -14.95 -13.51
CA ASN A 198 -27.30 -13.65 -13.94
C ASN A 198 -27.38 -13.48 -15.47
N GLY A 199 -27.04 -14.51 -16.26
CA GLY A 199 -27.08 -14.49 -17.72
C GLY A 199 -25.86 -13.86 -18.40
N GLN A 200 -24.86 -13.41 -17.65
CA GLN A 200 -23.61 -12.88 -18.23
C GLN A 200 -22.60 -14.00 -18.52
N PRO A 201 -21.74 -13.85 -19.54
CA PRO A 201 -20.67 -14.79 -19.80
C PRO A 201 -19.69 -14.85 -18.61
N ASN A 202 -19.30 -16.07 -18.23
CA ASN A 202 -18.21 -16.24 -17.29
C ASN A 202 -16.87 -15.92 -17.96
N ILE A 203 -15.95 -15.34 -17.16
CA ILE A 203 -14.56 -15.12 -17.52
C ILE A 203 -13.73 -16.14 -16.73
N PRO A 204 -13.08 -17.11 -17.37
CA PRO A 204 -12.42 -18.18 -16.63
C PRO A 204 -11.30 -17.66 -15.73
N PHE A 205 -10.45 -16.77 -16.24
CA PHE A 205 -9.33 -16.21 -15.48
C PHE A 205 -8.95 -14.82 -16.00
N THR A 206 -8.62 -13.91 -15.12
CA THR A 206 -8.08 -12.59 -15.47
C THR A 206 -6.83 -12.28 -14.66
N ILE A 207 -5.98 -11.37 -15.18
CA ILE A 207 -4.76 -10.88 -14.51
C ILE A 207 -4.76 -9.36 -14.66
N LEU A 208 -4.42 -8.66 -13.61
CA LEU A 208 -4.18 -7.21 -13.68
C LEU A 208 -2.72 -6.94 -14.08
N CYS A 209 -2.52 -6.16 -15.13
CA CYS A 209 -1.19 -5.80 -15.65
C CYS A 209 -1.03 -4.28 -15.79
N ASP A 210 -1.82 -3.49 -15.07
CA ASP A 210 -1.85 -2.05 -15.16
C ASP A 210 -0.81 -1.41 -14.24
N ASP A 211 0.06 -0.55 -14.81
CA ASP A 211 1.08 0.21 -14.10
C ASP A 211 1.93 -0.69 -13.15
N TRP A 212 2.22 -0.24 -11.94
CA TRP A 212 2.98 -0.98 -10.94
C TRP A 212 2.33 -2.31 -10.52
N ARG A 213 1.04 -2.50 -10.80
CA ARG A 213 0.29 -3.74 -10.53
C ARG A 213 0.67 -4.90 -11.45
N PHE A 214 1.60 -4.67 -12.36
CA PHE A 214 2.17 -5.71 -13.22
C PHE A 214 2.77 -6.89 -12.44
N PHE A 215 3.02 -6.71 -11.16
CA PHE A 215 3.47 -7.75 -10.26
C PHE A 215 2.50 -8.96 -10.20
N CYS A 216 1.20 -8.78 -10.40
CA CYS A 216 0.23 -9.88 -10.46
C CYS A 216 0.58 -10.91 -11.54
N LEU A 217 1.20 -10.48 -12.62
CA LEU A 217 1.71 -11.37 -13.67
C LEU A 217 3.08 -11.94 -13.32
N GLU A 218 3.97 -11.14 -12.74
CA GLU A 218 5.39 -11.48 -12.62
C GLU A 218 5.75 -12.22 -11.33
N ASN A 219 5.07 -11.93 -10.20
CA ASN A 219 5.45 -12.47 -8.91
C ASN A 219 5.13 -13.96 -8.67
N PRO A 220 4.11 -14.59 -9.28
CA PRO A 220 3.78 -15.97 -8.99
C PRO A 220 4.97 -16.94 -9.00
N PRO A 221 5.95 -16.86 -9.92
CA PRO A 221 7.12 -17.73 -9.86
C PRO A 221 7.93 -17.68 -8.56
N GLN A 222 7.91 -16.55 -7.84
CA GLN A 222 8.63 -16.42 -6.57
C GLN A 222 7.97 -17.23 -5.48
N PHE A 223 6.67 -17.02 -5.23
CA PHE A 223 5.98 -17.75 -4.17
C PHE A 223 5.76 -19.22 -4.53
N LEU A 224 5.63 -19.59 -5.81
CA LEU A 224 5.58 -20.98 -6.25
C LEU A 224 6.91 -21.74 -5.97
N ASP A 225 8.03 -21.04 -5.89
CA ASP A 225 9.32 -21.58 -5.45
C ASP A 225 9.55 -21.44 -3.93
N GLY A 226 8.56 -20.94 -3.16
CA GLY A 226 8.61 -20.82 -1.71
C GLY A 226 9.41 -19.61 -1.22
N TYR A 227 9.62 -18.61 -2.06
CA TYR A 227 10.26 -17.35 -1.67
C TYR A 227 9.21 -16.29 -1.28
N PRO A 228 9.59 -15.32 -0.46
CA PRO A 228 8.72 -14.17 -0.18
C PRO A 228 8.32 -13.46 -1.47
N ASN A 229 7.07 -13.06 -1.53
CA ASN A 229 6.51 -12.30 -2.62
C ASN A 229 6.80 -10.79 -2.43
N ASP A 230 8.06 -10.41 -2.41
CA ASP A 230 8.43 -9.02 -2.19
C ASP A 230 9.62 -8.64 -3.09
N GLY A 231 9.41 -7.59 -3.87
CA GLY A 231 10.40 -7.03 -4.77
C GLY A 231 10.56 -7.77 -6.11
N CYS A 232 11.54 -7.36 -6.88
CA CYS A 232 11.79 -7.78 -8.26
C CYS A 232 12.88 -8.86 -8.40
N CYS A 233 13.31 -9.47 -7.28
CA CYS A 233 14.35 -10.49 -7.30
C CYS A 233 14.22 -11.46 -6.13
N ILE A 234 14.79 -12.64 -6.31
CA ILE A 234 14.97 -13.62 -5.22
C ILE A 234 16.29 -13.34 -4.52
N VAL A 235 16.24 -13.17 -3.20
CA VAL A 235 17.45 -13.10 -2.36
C VAL A 235 17.69 -14.49 -1.74
N ASP A 236 18.75 -15.18 -2.18
CA ASP A 236 19.18 -16.43 -1.60
C ASP A 236 20.17 -16.14 -0.43
N PRO A 237 19.73 -16.22 0.84
CA PRO A 237 20.57 -15.88 1.97
C PRO A 237 21.66 -16.94 2.23
N VAL A 238 21.48 -18.17 1.76
CA VAL A 238 22.44 -19.27 1.94
C VAL A 238 23.59 -19.12 0.96
N ARG A 239 23.29 -18.89 -0.31
CA ARG A 239 24.29 -18.69 -1.35
C ARG A 239 24.79 -17.25 -1.46
N LYS A 240 24.14 -16.31 -0.73
CA LYS A 240 24.41 -14.86 -0.78
C LYS A 240 24.38 -14.32 -2.21
N LYS A 241 23.30 -14.64 -2.91
CA LYS A 241 23.08 -14.22 -4.30
C LYS A 241 21.73 -13.56 -4.45
N VAL A 242 21.71 -12.58 -5.35
CA VAL A 242 20.49 -12.01 -5.90
C VAL A 242 20.24 -12.70 -7.25
N ILE A 243 19.05 -13.19 -7.46
CA ILE A 243 18.66 -13.97 -8.63
C ILE A 243 17.43 -13.30 -9.25
N ASP A 244 17.50 -13.05 -10.55
CA ASP A 244 16.33 -12.67 -11.33
C ASP A 244 15.39 -13.89 -11.39
N TYR A 245 14.20 -13.80 -10.76
CA TYR A 245 13.26 -14.90 -10.71
C TYR A 245 12.66 -15.24 -12.07
N ASN A 246 12.61 -14.29 -13.02
CA ASN A 246 12.17 -14.53 -14.38
C ASN A 246 13.09 -15.48 -15.14
N MET A 247 14.33 -15.66 -14.68
CA MET A 247 15.28 -16.62 -15.22
C MET A 247 15.17 -18.03 -14.60
N SER A 248 14.25 -18.22 -13.65
CA SER A 248 14.03 -19.52 -13.00
C SER A 248 13.33 -20.53 -13.91
N LEU A 249 13.47 -21.83 -13.59
CA LEU A 249 12.72 -22.88 -14.30
C LEU A 249 11.22 -22.79 -14.00
N THR A 250 10.85 -22.35 -12.81
CA THR A 250 9.46 -22.16 -12.40
C THR A 250 8.83 -21.04 -13.21
N ALA A 251 9.50 -19.90 -13.35
CA ALA A 251 9.03 -18.83 -14.23
C ALA A 251 8.81 -19.29 -15.67
N LYS A 252 9.79 -20.00 -16.22
CA LYS A 252 9.65 -20.56 -17.59
C LYS A 252 8.47 -21.51 -17.74
N ARG A 253 8.20 -22.34 -16.73
CA ARG A 253 7.05 -23.28 -16.75
C ARG A 253 5.74 -22.51 -16.57
N TYR A 254 5.70 -21.56 -15.66
CA TYR A 254 4.54 -20.73 -15.38
C TYR A 254 4.12 -19.91 -16.62
N PHE A 255 5.02 -19.12 -17.18
CA PHE A 255 4.69 -18.32 -18.38
C PHE A 255 4.36 -19.17 -19.61
N ARG A 256 4.95 -20.36 -19.73
CA ARG A 256 4.55 -21.30 -20.79
C ARG A 256 3.13 -21.81 -20.57
N LEU A 257 2.75 -22.11 -19.34
CA LEU A 257 1.39 -22.53 -19.01
C LEU A 257 0.41 -21.40 -19.29
N LEU A 258 0.67 -20.18 -18.81
CA LEU A 258 -0.18 -19.02 -19.10
C LEU A 258 -0.36 -18.82 -20.62
N ASN A 259 0.72 -18.94 -21.41
CA ASN A 259 0.61 -18.84 -22.87
C ASN A 259 -0.27 -19.94 -23.50
N GLN A 260 -0.23 -21.15 -22.94
CA GLN A 260 -1.11 -22.24 -23.38
C GLN A 260 -2.57 -21.93 -23.05
N GLU A 261 -2.84 -21.50 -21.84
CA GLU A 261 -4.20 -21.17 -21.36
C GLU A 261 -4.77 -19.93 -22.08
N TYR A 262 -3.94 -18.93 -22.37
CA TYR A 262 -4.33 -17.79 -23.20
C TYR A 262 -4.77 -18.23 -24.60
N ARG A 263 -4.02 -19.14 -25.23
CA ARG A 263 -4.37 -19.67 -26.57
C ARG A 263 -5.63 -20.53 -26.59
N LYS A 264 -6.00 -21.13 -25.47
CA LYS A 264 -7.26 -21.83 -25.27
C LYS A 264 -8.45 -20.88 -25.03
N GLY A 265 -8.20 -19.59 -24.77
CA GLY A 265 -9.21 -18.62 -24.39
C GLY A 265 -9.59 -18.69 -22.90
N MET A 266 -8.75 -19.32 -22.07
CA MET A 266 -8.96 -19.42 -20.63
C MET A 266 -8.51 -18.17 -19.87
N ILE A 267 -7.71 -17.31 -20.49
CA ILE A 267 -7.30 -16.02 -19.93
C ILE A 267 -8.02 -14.90 -20.67
N ASP A 268 -8.61 -13.99 -19.93
CA ASP A 268 -9.25 -12.79 -20.46
C ASP A 268 -8.25 -12.02 -21.37
N PRO A 269 -8.57 -11.84 -22.66
CA PRO A 269 -7.67 -11.14 -23.58
C PRO A 269 -7.40 -9.69 -23.20
N GLU A 270 -8.30 -9.06 -22.41
CA GLU A 270 -8.13 -7.71 -21.92
C GLU A 270 -7.20 -7.60 -20.70
N SER A 271 -6.78 -8.73 -20.11
CA SER A 271 -5.87 -8.77 -18.95
C SER A 271 -4.62 -7.89 -19.09
N PHE A 272 -4.12 -7.72 -20.32
CA PHE A 272 -2.87 -7.00 -20.60
C PHE A 272 -3.07 -5.53 -20.96
N VAL A 273 -4.30 -5.05 -21.02
CA VAL A 273 -4.64 -3.68 -21.45
C VAL A 273 -5.71 -3.02 -20.60
N GLN A 274 -6.39 -3.77 -19.73
CA GLN A 274 -7.42 -3.25 -18.83
C GLN A 274 -6.79 -2.37 -17.75
N THR A 275 -7.47 -1.30 -17.39
CA THR A 275 -7.13 -0.48 -16.22
C THR A 275 -7.50 -1.18 -14.92
N TYR A 276 -7.00 -0.67 -13.80
CA TYR A 276 -7.36 -1.18 -12.48
C TYR A 276 -8.87 -1.06 -12.20
N GLU A 277 -9.47 0.05 -12.60
CA GLU A 277 -10.91 0.28 -12.45
C GLU A 277 -11.73 -0.75 -13.26
N GLU A 278 -11.35 -0.99 -14.51
CA GLU A 278 -12.01 -2.00 -15.39
C GLU A 278 -11.85 -3.41 -14.81
N TYR A 279 -10.69 -3.72 -14.24
CA TYR A 279 -10.46 -4.98 -13.54
C TYR A 279 -11.41 -5.16 -12.35
N LEU A 280 -11.50 -4.15 -11.47
CA LEU A 280 -12.42 -4.18 -10.32
C LEU A 280 -13.88 -4.26 -10.76
N GLU A 281 -14.25 -3.55 -11.82
CA GLU A 281 -15.60 -3.62 -12.38
C GLU A 281 -15.94 -5.04 -12.85
N LYS A 282 -15.03 -5.71 -13.56
CA LYS A 282 -15.21 -7.11 -13.97
C LYS A 282 -15.36 -8.05 -12.78
N LEU A 283 -14.49 -7.92 -11.76
CA LEU A 283 -14.60 -8.74 -10.55
C LEU A 283 -15.93 -8.52 -9.83
N SER A 284 -16.41 -7.27 -9.75
CA SER A 284 -17.67 -6.89 -9.10
C SER A 284 -18.90 -7.49 -9.76
N THR A 285 -18.82 -7.93 -11.02
CA THR A 285 -19.93 -8.63 -11.70
C THR A 285 -20.19 -10.04 -11.12
N GLY A 286 -19.25 -10.61 -10.39
CA GLY A 286 -19.28 -12.01 -9.94
C GLY A 286 -19.04 -13.03 -11.08
N CYS A 287 -18.71 -12.62 -12.30
CA CYS A 287 -18.53 -13.50 -13.46
C CYS A 287 -17.10 -13.99 -13.66
N VAL A 288 -16.10 -13.43 -12.99
CA VAL A 288 -14.70 -13.89 -13.06
C VAL A 288 -14.52 -15.09 -12.14
N LEU A 289 -14.16 -16.26 -12.71
CA LEU A 289 -14.07 -17.51 -11.95
C LEU A 289 -12.80 -17.61 -11.10
N GLY A 290 -11.69 -17.04 -11.59
CA GLY A 290 -10.41 -17.05 -10.89
C GLY A 290 -9.46 -15.95 -11.34
N MET A 291 -8.48 -15.70 -10.51
CA MET A 291 -7.42 -14.71 -10.73
C MET A 291 -6.19 -15.03 -9.88
N VAL A 292 -5.08 -14.37 -10.16
CA VAL A 292 -3.92 -14.29 -9.28
C VAL A 292 -3.75 -12.83 -8.85
N ASP A 293 -3.76 -12.59 -7.56
CA ASP A 293 -3.72 -11.24 -7.00
C ASP A 293 -3.41 -11.27 -5.50
N GLN A 294 -3.16 -10.11 -4.93
CA GLN A 294 -3.09 -9.90 -3.49
C GLN A 294 -4.45 -9.48 -2.93
N TRP A 295 -4.81 -10.05 -1.78
CA TRP A 295 -6.12 -9.83 -1.16
C TRP A 295 -6.46 -8.34 -0.98
N TRP A 296 -5.51 -7.53 -0.52
CA TRP A 296 -5.71 -6.10 -0.28
C TRP A 296 -6.03 -5.31 -1.56
N GLN A 297 -5.61 -5.78 -2.74
CA GLN A 297 -5.78 -5.06 -3.99
C GLN A 297 -7.22 -5.09 -4.50
N PHE A 298 -7.93 -6.20 -4.31
CA PHE A 298 -9.29 -6.34 -4.82
C PHE A 298 -10.36 -6.39 -3.73
N ALA A 299 -10.13 -7.10 -2.62
CA ALA A 299 -11.19 -7.49 -1.68
C ALA A 299 -11.90 -6.31 -1.04
N TYR A 300 -11.18 -5.26 -0.64
CA TYR A 300 -11.79 -4.05 -0.05
C TYR A 300 -12.75 -3.32 -1.00
N ASN A 301 -12.57 -3.50 -2.31
CA ASN A 301 -13.33 -2.76 -3.30
C ASN A 301 -14.53 -3.55 -3.87
N ILE A 302 -14.49 -4.89 -3.80
CA ILE A 302 -15.50 -5.71 -4.47
C ILE A 302 -16.38 -6.54 -3.54
N ASN A 303 -15.99 -6.78 -2.28
CA ASN A 303 -16.73 -7.69 -1.39
C ASN A 303 -18.19 -7.28 -1.21
N ASP A 304 -18.46 -6.00 -0.95
CA ASP A 304 -19.84 -5.48 -0.82
C ASP A 304 -20.63 -5.63 -2.12
N SER A 305 -19.97 -5.48 -3.26
CA SER A 305 -20.60 -5.67 -4.57
C SER A 305 -20.96 -7.13 -4.79
N LEU A 306 -20.06 -8.06 -4.47
CA LEU A 306 -20.30 -9.51 -4.61
C LEU A 306 -21.42 -10.01 -3.71
N GLU A 307 -21.64 -9.42 -2.52
CA GLU A 307 -22.77 -9.73 -1.66
C GLU A 307 -24.12 -9.33 -2.27
N SER A 308 -24.13 -8.35 -3.16
CA SER A 308 -25.34 -7.83 -3.82
C SER A 308 -25.64 -8.48 -5.18
N VAL A 309 -24.70 -9.27 -5.72
CA VAL A 309 -24.86 -9.98 -7.01
C VAL A 309 -25.67 -11.25 -6.80
N ASP A 310 -26.66 -11.48 -7.67
CA ASP A 310 -27.50 -12.71 -7.66
C ASP A 310 -26.77 -13.90 -8.32
N ILE A 311 -25.62 -14.26 -7.71
CA ILE A 311 -24.80 -15.43 -8.09
C ILE A 311 -24.31 -16.11 -6.81
N GLU A 312 -24.84 -17.31 -6.52
CA GLU A 312 -24.44 -18.05 -5.32
C GLU A 312 -22.95 -18.47 -5.40
N GLY A 313 -22.16 -18.16 -4.36
CA GLY A 313 -20.79 -18.59 -4.26
C GLY A 313 -19.81 -17.87 -5.19
N CYS A 314 -20.10 -16.63 -5.59
CA CYS A 314 -19.19 -15.78 -6.35
C CYS A 314 -18.06 -15.16 -5.51
N ASN A 315 -18.04 -15.36 -4.21
CA ASN A 315 -16.94 -14.94 -3.33
C ASN A 315 -15.68 -15.76 -3.59
N TYR A 316 -14.51 -15.13 -3.40
CA TYR A 316 -13.21 -15.75 -3.66
C TYR A 316 -12.58 -16.35 -2.40
N VAL A 317 -11.89 -17.45 -2.59
CA VAL A 317 -11.02 -18.09 -1.59
C VAL A 317 -9.64 -18.36 -2.17
N PRO A 318 -8.56 -18.25 -1.38
CA PRO A 318 -7.21 -18.55 -1.84
C PRO A 318 -6.98 -20.07 -1.89
N LEU A 319 -6.16 -20.49 -2.83
CA LEU A 319 -5.72 -21.90 -2.93
C LEU A 319 -4.25 -22.02 -2.48
N PRO A 320 -3.93 -23.06 -1.72
CA PRO A 320 -2.56 -23.36 -1.27
C PRO A 320 -1.78 -24.09 -2.38
N ILE A 321 -1.44 -23.38 -3.45
CA ILE A 321 -0.71 -23.90 -4.61
C ILE A 321 0.80 -23.73 -4.43
#